data_bbb5b232f664c445953f5aaf3c4e0914
#
_entry.id   bbb5b232f664c445953f5aaf3c4e0914
#
_cell.length_a   1.000
_cell.length_b   1.000
_cell.length_c   1.000
_cell.angle_alpha   90.00
_cell.angle_beta   90.00
_cell.angle_gamma   90.00
#
_symmetry.space_group_name_H-M   'P 1'
#
loop_
_entity.id
_entity.type
_entity.pdbx_description
1 polymer ?
#
loop_
_entity_poly.entity_id
_entity_poly.type
_entity_poly.pdbx_seq_one_letter_code
_entity_poly.pdbx_strand_id
1 'polypeptide(L)'
;IGAHNDKKIGIDGENSVGVHAAVQLLRDIGEGRVPDFRGKRVCVIGGGNVSMDATRTALRLGAASVTCVYRRRISDMTALNEEIEDAQAEGCQILQLQAPDHIEADENGHVAALWTRPQVIGPYGSDGRPRPYDADAPLLRTPCDIVIVAIGQAIDARPFAQVMPLERGKIKASSDAFVPNTPHVFAGGDAVTGPATVIRAVAAGKVAAANIDAHLGFHHVIQSDVEIPAPHLTNLPACGRIELHNRPFEECVGNFELVKCGMTEQEVQQETSRCLRCDHFGYGIF
;
A
#
# COMPACT_ATOMS: atom_id res chain seq x y z
N ILE A 1 14.64 10.89 -1.92
CA ILE A 1 13.32 10.86 -2.56
C ILE A 1 12.77 9.46 -2.55
N GLY A 2 11.46 9.30 -2.56
CA GLY A 2 10.75 8.03 -2.61
C GLY A 2 9.39 8.21 -3.26
N ALA A 3 8.55 7.16 -3.25
CA ALA A 3 7.22 7.20 -3.86
C ALA A 3 6.18 7.74 -2.87
N HIS A 4 6.27 9.02 -2.52
CA HIS A 4 5.39 9.64 -1.54
C HIS A 4 4.32 10.58 -2.12
N ASN A 5 4.26 10.70 -3.44
CA ASN A 5 3.24 11.47 -4.12
C ASN A 5 2.11 10.56 -4.61
N ASP A 6 0.88 10.98 -4.43
CA ASP A 6 -0.27 10.28 -4.95
C ASP A 6 -0.37 10.42 -6.48
N LYS A 7 -0.86 9.38 -7.13
CA LYS A 7 -1.24 9.44 -8.54
C LYS A 7 -2.62 10.06 -8.68
N LYS A 8 -2.74 10.98 -9.62
CA LYS A 8 -4.04 11.49 -10.05
C LYS A 8 -4.75 10.47 -10.93
N ILE A 9 -6.06 10.42 -10.80
CA ILE A 9 -6.90 9.52 -11.58
C ILE A 9 -7.18 10.06 -13.00
N GLY A 10 -7.23 11.38 -13.15
CA GLY A 10 -7.41 12.05 -14.44
C GLY A 10 -8.85 12.01 -14.97
N ILE A 11 -9.84 12.06 -14.08
CA ILE A 11 -11.26 12.12 -14.45
C ILE A 11 -11.85 13.49 -14.15
N ASP A 12 -12.96 13.83 -14.80
CA ASP A 12 -13.68 15.06 -14.54
C ASP A 12 -14.16 15.11 -13.09
N GLY A 13 -14.06 16.28 -12.47
CA GLY A 13 -14.42 16.50 -11.07
C GLY A 13 -13.35 16.10 -10.05
N GLU A 14 -12.18 15.60 -10.45
CA GLU A 14 -11.10 15.19 -9.53
C GLU A 14 -10.59 16.33 -8.61
N ASN A 15 -10.81 17.60 -8.99
CA ASN A 15 -10.41 18.75 -8.20
C ASN A 15 -11.55 19.36 -7.35
N SER A 16 -12.69 18.68 -7.25
CA SER A 16 -13.82 19.13 -6.44
C SER A 16 -13.51 19.12 -4.94
N VAL A 17 -14.17 19.97 -4.19
CA VAL A 17 -14.04 20.00 -2.73
C VAL A 17 -14.61 18.70 -2.14
N GLY A 18 -13.82 18.02 -1.33
CA GLY A 18 -14.15 16.69 -0.82
C GLY A 18 -13.43 15.55 -1.53
N VAL A 19 -12.58 15.84 -2.54
CA VAL A 19 -11.67 14.85 -3.12
C VAL A 19 -10.33 14.90 -2.40
N HIS A 20 -9.88 13.75 -1.92
CA HIS A 20 -8.62 13.58 -1.20
C HIS A 20 -7.72 12.56 -1.90
N ALA A 21 -6.41 12.82 -1.88
CA ALA A 21 -5.40 11.84 -2.24
C ALA A 21 -5.08 10.98 -1.01
N ALA A 22 -5.06 9.66 -1.14
CA ALA A 22 -5.03 8.74 0.00
C ALA A 22 -3.76 8.87 0.84
N VAL A 23 -2.58 8.92 0.22
CA VAL A 23 -1.31 9.00 0.97
C VAL A 23 -1.17 10.34 1.68
N GLN A 24 -1.58 11.43 1.03
CA GLN A 24 -1.57 12.75 1.65
C GLN A 24 -2.55 12.80 2.83
N LEU A 25 -3.75 12.25 2.67
CA LEU A 25 -4.75 12.17 3.74
C LEU A 25 -4.21 11.39 4.96
N LEU A 26 -3.66 10.19 4.73
CA LEU A 26 -3.10 9.36 5.80
C LEU A 26 -1.92 10.04 6.50
N ARG A 27 -1.08 10.76 5.75
CA ARG A 27 0.01 11.57 6.30
C ARG A 27 -0.53 12.68 7.19
N ASP A 28 -1.51 13.44 6.70
CA ASP A 28 -2.10 14.56 7.45
C ASP A 28 -2.71 14.09 8.78
N ILE A 29 -3.38 12.95 8.76
CA ILE A 29 -3.91 12.32 9.98
C ILE A 29 -2.78 11.91 10.93
N GLY A 30 -1.72 11.27 10.41
CA GLY A 30 -0.55 10.90 11.21
C GLY A 30 0.20 12.10 11.82
N GLU A 31 0.10 13.27 11.20
CA GLU A 31 0.64 14.54 11.69
C GLU A 31 -0.36 15.34 12.57
N GLY A 32 -1.52 14.76 12.88
CA GLY A 32 -2.54 15.36 13.74
C GLY A 32 -3.52 16.30 13.02
N ARG A 33 -3.44 16.42 11.70
CA ARG A 33 -4.40 17.18 10.88
C ARG A 33 -5.55 16.26 10.46
N VAL A 34 -6.49 16.06 11.36
CA VAL A 34 -7.58 15.09 11.19
C VAL A 34 -8.79 15.76 10.57
N PRO A 35 -9.24 15.36 9.36
CA PRO A 35 -10.46 15.86 8.76
C PRO A 35 -11.71 15.31 9.48
N ASP A 36 -12.82 16.02 9.38
CA ASP A 36 -14.10 15.58 9.94
C ASP A 36 -14.91 14.80 8.89
N PHE A 37 -15.01 13.49 9.08
CA PHE A 37 -15.80 12.59 8.23
C PHE A 37 -17.10 12.15 8.89
N ARG A 38 -17.43 12.65 10.06
CA ARG A 38 -18.65 12.27 10.80
C ARG A 38 -19.91 12.48 9.98
N GLY A 39 -20.67 11.41 9.83
CA GLY A 39 -21.91 11.40 9.07
C GLY A 39 -21.76 11.53 7.56
N LYS A 40 -20.54 11.53 7.02
CA LYS A 40 -20.26 11.61 5.58
C LYS A 40 -20.31 10.24 4.92
N ARG A 41 -20.74 10.21 3.67
CA ARG A 41 -20.64 9.03 2.78
C ARG A 41 -19.33 9.14 2.03
N VAL A 42 -18.48 8.14 2.13
CA VAL A 42 -17.14 8.14 1.55
C VAL A 42 -17.02 7.08 0.46
N CYS A 43 -16.50 7.44 -0.70
CA CYS A 43 -16.07 6.51 -1.73
C CYS A 43 -14.54 6.48 -1.77
N VAL A 44 -13.93 5.28 -1.71
CA VAL A 44 -12.49 5.07 -1.85
C VAL A 44 -12.22 4.37 -3.17
N ILE A 45 -11.39 4.95 -4.03
CA ILE A 45 -11.07 4.40 -5.35
C ILE A 45 -9.73 3.67 -5.27
N GLY A 46 -9.74 2.35 -5.38
CA GLY A 46 -8.51 1.55 -5.39
C GLY A 46 -8.71 0.13 -4.89
N GLY A 47 -7.65 -0.67 -4.89
CA GLY A 47 -7.68 -2.08 -4.47
C GLY A 47 -6.33 -2.58 -3.94
N GLY A 48 -5.50 -1.68 -3.44
CA GLY A 48 -4.25 -2.00 -2.75
C GLY A 48 -4.35 -1.75 -1.25
N ASN A 49 -3.28 -2.07 -0.48
CA ASN A 49 -3.26 -1.86 0.97
C ASN A 49 -3.60 -0.42 1.36
N VAL A 50 -3.07 0.58 0.64
CA VAL A 50 -3.39 2.00 0.89
C VAL A 50 -4.89 2.30 0.79
N SER A 51 -5.63 1.62 -0.11
CA SER A 51 -7.08 1.78 -0.19
C SER A 51 -7.79 1.13 0.99
N MET A 52 -7.29 0.02 1.52
CA MET A 52 -7.81 -0.58 2.75
C MET A 52 -7.54 0.31 3.97
N ASP A 53 -6.32 0.84 4.09
CA ASP A 53 -5.97 1.82 5.14
C ASP A 53 -6.89 3.06 5.09
N ALA A 54 -7.07 3.65 3.91
CA ALA A 54 -7.94 4.82 3.73
C ALA A 54 -9.41 4.51 4.06
N THR A 55 -9.89 3.32 3.70
CA THR A 55 -11.25 2.84 3.97
C THR A 55 -11.50 2.69 5.46
N ARG A 56 -10.63 1.96 6.15
CA ARG A 56 -10.73 1.74 7.59
C ARG A 56 -10.56 3.05 8.37
N THR A 57 -9.64 3.89 7.92
CA THR A 57 -9.45 5.24 8.49
C THR A 57 -10.70 6.09 8.36
N ALA A 58 -11.37 6.09 7.20
CA ALA A 58 -12.61 6.84 7.01
C ALA A 58 -13.74 6.37 7.94
N LEU A 59 -13.87 5.05 8.14
CA LEU A 59 -14.83 4.47 9.10
C LEU A 59 -14.53 4.95 10.54
N ARG A 60 -13.25 4.92 10.94
CA ARG A 60 -12.82 5.36 12.28
C ARG A 60 -12.95 6.86 12.50
N LEU A 61 -12.93 7.65 11.45
CA LEU A 61 -13.24 9.08 11.48
C LEU A 61 -14.75 9.38 11.53
N GLY A 62 -15.59 8.34 11.65
CA GLY A 62 -17.02 8.47 11.84
C GLY A 62 -17.83 8.63 10.55
N ALA A 63 -17.30 8.20 9.41
CA ALA A 63 -18.08 8.16 8.17
C ALA A 63 -19.36 7.33 8.37
N ALA A 64 -20.48 7.81 7.83
CA ALA A 64 -21.76 7.10 7.89
C ALA A 64 -21.79 5.85 7.02
N SER A 65 -21.03 5.85 5.95
CA SER A 65 -20.79 4.70 5.09
C SER A 65 -19.49 4.87 4.31
N VAL A 66 -18.81 3.75 4.04
CA VAL A 66 -17.64 3.74 3.18
C VAL A 66 -17.78 2.67 2.12
N THR A 67 -17.61 3.06 0.85
CA THR A 67 -17.66 2.19 -0.31
C THR A 67 -16.30 2.20 -1.01
N CYS A 68 -15.62 1.07 -1.02
CA CYS A 68 -14.40 0.88 -1.81
C CYS A 68 -14.77 0.49 -3.25
N VAL A 69 -14.39 1.30 -4.22
CA VAL A 69 -14.68 1.10 -5.65
C VAL A 69 -13.47 0.51 -6.35
N TYR A 70 -13.65 -0.63 -6.99
CA TYR A 70 -12.57 -1.34 -7.64
C TYR A 70 -12.94 -1.87 -9.04
N ARG A 71 -12.09 -1.59 -10.03
CA ARG A 71 -12.34 -1.91 -11.44
C ARG A 71 -12.21 -3.38 -11.82
N ARG A 72 -11.73 -4.25 -10.92
CA ARG A 72 -11.63 -5.70 -11.10
C ARG A 72 -12.42 -6.42 -10.02
N ARG A 73 -12.30 -7.74 -9.95
CA ARG A 73 -12.91 -8.55 -8.88
C ARG A 73 -12.14 -8.37 -7.57
N ILE A 74 -12.78 -8.63 -6.46
CA ILE A 74 -12.14 -8.63 -5.14
C ILE A 74 -10.93 -9.56 -5.13
N SER A 75 -11.04 -10.75 -5.75
CA SER A 75 -9.93 -11.70 -5.89
C SER A 75 -8.74 -11.20 -6.72
N ASP A 76 -8.89 -10.11 -7.46
CA ASP A 76 -7.84 -9.49 -8.25
C ASP A 76 -7.23 -8.27 -7.53
N MET A 77 -7.63 -7.98 -6.31
CA MET A 77 -7.06 -6.90 -5.50
C MET A 77 -5.60 -7.21 -5.16
N THR A 78 -4.80 -6.16 -5.02
CA THR A 78 -3.40 -6.28 -4.59
C THR A 78 -3.21 -6.07 -3.10
N ALA A 79 -4.26 -5.69 -2.40
CA ALA A 79 -4.29 -5.69 -0.95
C ALA A 79 -4.17 -7.14 -0.42
N LEU A 80 -3.62 -7.30 0.76
CA LEU A 80 -3.60 -8.57 1.46
C LEU A 80 -5.04 -8.99 1.78
N ASN A 81 -5.33 -10.30 1.66
CA ASN A 81 -6.67 -10.82 1.94
C ASN A 81 -7.15 -10.44 3.34
N GLU A 82 -6.26 -10.50 4.33
CA GLU A 82 -6.54 -10.10 5.71
C GLU A 82 -6.98 -8.62 5.80
N GLU A 83 -6.34 -7.71 5.06
CA GLU A 83 -6.72 -6.29 5.05
C GLU A 83 -8.09 -6.06 4.38
N ILE A 84 -8.42 -6.87 3.37
CA ILE A 84 -9.73 -6.83 2.72
C ILE A 84 -10.82 -7.34 3.67
N GLU A 85 -10.56 -8.47 4.34
CA GLU A 85 -11.46 -9.08 5.32
C GLU A 85 -11.69 -8.15 6.52
N ASP A 86 -10.63 -7.56 7.07
CA ASP A 86 -10.70 -6.59 8.15
C ASP A 86 -11.53 -5.36 7.75
N ALA A 87 -11.31 -4.79 6.54
CA ALA A 87 -12.07 -3.65 6.06
C ALA A 87 -13.57 -3.98 5.92
N GLN A 88 -13.89 -5.18 5.43
CA GLN A 88 -15.29 -5.64 5.33
C GLN A 88 -15.90 -5.90 6.71
N ALA A 89 -15.16 -6.47 7.64
CA ALA A 89 -15.58 -6.69 9.03
C ALA A 89 -15.83 -5.35 9.75
N GLU A 90 -15.04 -4.31 9.47
CA GLU A 90 -15.26 -2.94 9.96
C GLU A 90 -16.43 -2.22 9.25
N GLY A 91 -17.13 -2.86 8.30
CA GLY A 91 -18.34 -2.34 7.66
C GLY A 91 -18.13 -1.66 6.30
N CYS A 92 -16.95 -1.80 5.68
CA CYS A 92 -16.74 -1.34 4.33
C CYS A 92 -17.54 -2.17 3.32
N GLN A 93 -18.19 -1.51 2.37
CA GLN A 93 -18.75 -2.15 1.19
C GLN A 93 -17.71 -2.11 0.05
N ILE A 94 -17.50 -3.24 -0.62
CA ILE A 94 -16.62 -3.29 -1.79
C ILE A 94 -17.47 -3.41 -3.06
N LEU A 95 -17.44 -2.36 -3.88
CA LEU A 95 -18.08 -2.29 -5.17
C LEU A 95 -17.07 -2.70 -6.25
N GLN A 96 -17.04 -3.98 -6.56
CA GLN A 96 -16.13 -4.55 -7.55
C GLN A 96 -16.66 -4.37 -8.99
N LEU A 97 -15.77 -4.52 -9.98
CA LEU A 97 -16.08 -4.39 -11.41
C LEU A 97 -16.67 -3.03 -11.77
N GLN A 98 -16.19 -1.98 -11.12
CA GLN A 98 -16.58 -0.60 -11.36
C GLN A 98 -15.34 0.27 -11.57
N ALA A 99 -15.17 0.82 -12.77
CA ALA A 99 -14.13 1.80 -13.06
C ALA A 99 -14.68 3.21 -12.82
N PRO A 100 -13.98 4.10 -12.12
CA PRO A 100 -14.40 5.48 -11.97
C PRO A 100 -14.47 6.18 -13.33
N ASP A 101 -15.54 6.93 -13.57
CA ASP A 101 -15.79 7.65 -14.81
C ASP A 101 -15.66 9.17 -14.59
N HIS A 102 -16.43 9.73 -13.69
CA HIS A 102 -16.33 11.13 -13.27
C HIS A 102 -16.85 11.33 -11.85
N ILE A 103 -16.51 12.46 -11.26
CA ILE A 103 -17.03 12.92 -9.96
C ILE A 103 -18.03 14.04 -10.22
N GLU A 104 -19.27 13.84 -9.79
CA GLU A 104 -20.32 14.86 -9.83
C GLU A 104 -20.11 15.82 -8.66
N ALA A 105 -20.08 17.12 -8.96
CA ALA A 105 -20.05 18.17 -7.95
C ALA A 105 -21.39 18.89 -7.90
N ASP A 106 -21.74 19.42 -6.72
CA ASP A 106 -22.87 20.32 -6.54
C ASP A 106 -22.57 21.73 -7.08
N GLU A 107 -23.53 22.63 -6.97
CA GLU A 107 -23.42 24.03 -7.41
C GLU A 107 -22.32 24.83 -6.68
N ASN A 108 -21.87 24.35 -5.51
CA ASN A 108 -20.80 24.95 -4.72
C ASN A 108 -19.45 24.28 -4.97
N GLY A 109 -19.37 23.32 -5.88
CA GLY A 109 -18.17 22.58 -6.20
C GLY A 109 -17.78 21.47 -5.23
N HIS A 110 -18.69 21.07 -4.32
CA HIS A 110 -18.48 19.93 -3.43
C HIS A 110 -18.91 18.62 -4.10
N VAL A 111 -18.23 17.53 -3.72
CA VAL A 111 -18.59 16.18 -4.18
C VAL A 111 -20.04 15.85 -3.82
N ALA A 112 -20.82 15.38 -4.80
CA ALA A 112 -22.19 14.93 -4.66
C ALA A 112 -22.38 13.45 -4.99
N ALA A 113 -21.58 12.90 -5.93
CA ALA A 113 -21.57 11.49 -6.27
C ALA A 113 -20.29 11.09 -7.01
N LEU A 114 -19.96 9.81 -6.96
CA LEU A 114 -19.02 9.16 -7.86
C LEU A 114 -19.80 8.37 -8.92
N TRP A 115 -19.55 8.65 -10.19
CA TRP A 115 -20.06 7.87 -11.30
C TRP A 115 -19.04 6.83 -11.72
N THR A 116 -19.47 5.61 -11.93
CA THR A 116 -18.62 4.50 -12.30
C THR A 116 -19.20 3.76 -13.51
N ARG A 117 -18.28 3.22 -14.30
CA ARG A 117 -18.57 2.40 -15.48
C ARG A 117 -18.43 0.93 -15.11
N PRO A 118 -19.49 0.12 -15.28
CA PRO A 118 -19.41 -1.33 -15.10
C PRO A 118 -18.33 -1.96 -15.98
N GLN A 119 -17.66 -2.97 -15.44
CA GLN A 119 -16.56 -3.65 -16.09
C GLN A 119 -16.82 -5.13 -16.29
N VAL A 120 -16.25 -5.68 -17.36
CA VAL A 120 -16.10 -7.12 -17.58
C VAL A 120 -14.63 -7.49 -17.56
N ILE A 121 -14.32 -8.70 -17.13
CA ILE A 121 -12.94 -9.19 -17.05
C ILE A 121 -12.56 -9.88 -18.35
N GLY A 122 -11.48 -9.43 -18.95
CA GLY A 122 -10.87 -9.98 -20.15
C GLY A 122 -9.59 -10.77 -19.86
N PRO A 123 -8.76 -10.99 -20.89
CA PRO A 123 -7.52 -11.76 -20.78
C PRO A 123 -6.53 -11.17 -19.76
N TYR A 124 -5.62 -12.02 -19.29
CA TYR A 124 -4.52 -11.60 -18.42
C TYR A 124 -3.52 -10.73 -19.15
N GLY A 125 -3.08 -9.65 -18.51
CA GLY A 125 -2.01 -8.79 -18.99
C GLY A 125 -0.62 -9.37 -18.69
N SER A 126 0.42 -8.69 -19.17
CA SER A 126 1.83 -9.05 -18.89
C SER A 126 2.21 -8.91 -17.40
N ASP A 127 1.40 -8.21 -16.62
CA ASP A 127 1.52 -8.06 -15.17
C ASP A 127 0.88 -9.21 -14.38
N GLY A 128 0.40 -10.27 -15.07
CA GLY A 128 -0.27 -11.41 -14.48
C GLY A 128 -1.67 -11.11 -13.95
N ARG A 129 -2.29 -9.97 -14.32
CA ARG A 129 -3.60 -9.55 -13.84
C ARG A 129 -4.60 -9.44 -15.00
N PRO A 130 -5.86 -9.80 -14.77
CA PRO A 130 -6.87 -9.72 -15.82
C PRO A 130 -7.15 -8.26 -16.17
N ARG A 131 -7.31 -7.97 -17.47
CA ARG A 131 -7.64 -6.62 -17.95
C ARG A 131 -9.12 -6.36 -17.82
N PRO A 132 -9.55 -5.26 -17.18
CA PRO A 132 -10.93 -4.84 -17.18
C PRO A 132 -11.24 -4.13 -18.51
N TYR A 133 -12.46 -4.34 -19.01
CA TYR A 133 -13.04 -3.67 -20.18
C TYR A 133 -14.40 -3.12 -19.80
N ASP A 134 -14.82 -2.05 -20.47
CA ASP A 134 -16.12 -1.46 -20.26
C ASP A 134 -17.22 -2.46 -20.65
N ALA A 135 -18.17 -2.66 -19.78
CA ALA A 135 -19.39 -3.40 -20.08
C ALA A 135 -20.36 -2.54 -20.88
N ASP A 136 -21.17 -3.17 -21.71
CA ASP A 136 -22.33 -2.51 -22.36
C ASP A 136 -23.49 -2.38 -21.36
N ALA A 137 -23.32 -1.44 -20.43
CA ALA A 137 -24.24 -1.18 -19.34
C ALA A 137 -24.21 0.32 -18.95
N PRO A 138 -25.31 0.87 -18.41
CA PRO A 138 -25.35 2.25 -17.98
C PRO A 138 -24.37 2.52 -16.84
N LEU A 139 -23.92 3.77 -16.72
CA LEU A 139 -23.13 4.23 -15.59
C LEU A 139 -23.89 4.08 -14.29
N LEU A 140 -23.19 3.75 -13.24
CA LEU A 140 -23.72 3.66 -11.88
C LEU A 140 -23.37 4.93 -11.11
N ARG A 141 -24.39 5.58 -10.54
CA ARG A 141 -24.24 6.74 -9.67
C ARG A 141 -24.21 6.29 -8.21
N THR A 142 -23.10 6.54 -7.52
CA THR A 142 -22.93 6.29 -6.08
C THR A 142 -22.91 7.63 -5.35
N PRO A 143 -23.99 8.04 -4.65
CA PRO A 143 -24.01 9.28 -3.89
C PRO A 143 -22.95 9.25 -2.78
N CYS A 144 -22.09 10.27 -2.73
CA CYS A 144 -21.07 10.41 -1.70
C CYS A 144 -20.74 11.89 -1.48
N ASP A 145 -20.16 12.19 -0.32
CA ASP A 145 -19.77 13.53 0.08
C ASP A 145 -18.26 13.71 0.01
N ILE A 146 -17.54 12.59 -0.02
CA ILE A 146 -16.08 12.53 -0.05
C ILE A 146 -15.64 11.42 -1.01
N VAL A 147 -14.60 11.70 -1.80
CA VAL A 147 -13.90 10.71 -2.63
C VAL A 147 -12.43 10.66 -2.21
N ILE A 148 -11.91 9.47 -1.91
CA ILE A 148 -10.49 9.26 -1.61
C ILE A 148 -9.86 8.46 -2.76
N VAL A 149 -8.87 9.03 -3.42
CA VAL A 149 -8.17 8.42 -4.56
C VAL A 149 -6.95 7.65 -4.06
N ALA A 150 -6.99 6.31 -4.18
CA ALA A 150 -5.96 5.37 -3.68
C ALA A 150 -5.43 4.45 -4.79
N ILE A 151 -5.10 5.01 -5.97
CA ILE A 151 -4.70 4.24 -7.17
C ILE A 151 -3.19 4.04 -7.31
N GLY A 152 -2.45 4.30 -6.26
CA GLY A 152 -1.00 4.13 -6.17
C GLY A 152 -0.23 5.42 -6.05
N GLN A 153 1.08 5.26 -5.96
CA GLN A 153 2.04 6.31 -5.66
C GLN A 153 2.96 6.59 -6.85
N ALA A 154 3.57 7.76 -6.85
CA ALA A 154 4.55 8.17 -7.84
C ALA A 154 5.77 8.83 -7.18
N ILE A 155 6.87 8.82 -7.90
CA ILE A 155 8.09 9.54 -7.54
C ILE A 155 8.07 10.87 -8.26
N ASP A 156 8.43 11.95 -7.61
CA ASP A 156 8.76 13.19 -8.30
C ASP A 156 10.28 13.28 -8.52
N ALA A 157 10.71 12.76 -9.66
CA ALA A 157 12.10 12.84 -10.09
C ALA A 157 12.39 14.07 -10.98
N ARG A 158 11.38 14.91 -11.27
CA ARG A 158 11.54 16.11 -12.14
C ARG A 158 12.65 17.05 -11.69
N PRO A 159 12.86 17.32 -10.38
CA PRO A 159 13.97 18.18 -9.94
C PRO A 159 15.36 17.68 -10.35
N PHE A 160 15.48 16.38 -10.63
CA PHE A 160 16.75 15.73 -10.99
C PHE A 160 16.94 15.53 -12.49
N ALA A 161 15.93 15.83 -13.31
CA ALA A 161 15.91 15.54 -14.74
C ALA A 161 17.03 16.21 -15.54
N GLN A 162 17.57 17.35 -15.06
CA GLN A 162 18.66 18.06 -15.70
C GLN A 162 20.04 17.51 -15.34
N VAL A 163 20.17 16.78 -14.23
CA VAL A 163 21.45 16.34 -13.67
C VAL A 163 21.62 14.83 -13.63
N MET A 164 20.53 14.07 -13.80
CA MET A 164 20.54 12.60 -13.73
C MET A 164 19.69 12.01 -14.85
N PRO A 165 20.07 10.86 -15.42
CA PRO A 165 19.24 10.16 -16.38
C PRO A 165 17.99 9.59 -15.70
N LEU A 166 16.83 9.88 -16.28
CA LEU A 166 15.56 9.33 -15.86
C LEU A 166 15.06 8.28 -16.85
N GLU A 167 14.40 7.25 -16.34
CA GLU A 167 13.73 6.23 -17.12
C GLU A 167 12.30 6.03 -16.57
N ARG A 168 11.30 6.30 -17.42
CA ARG A 168 9.88 6.21 -17.05
C ARG A 168 9.53 6.99 -15.75
N GLY A 169 10.10 8.19 -15.60
CA GLY A 169 9.85 9.06 -14.44
C GLY A 169 10.58 8.67 -13.15
N LYS A 170 11.54 7.73 -13.22
CA LYS A 170 12.37 7.25 -12.09
C LYS A 170 13.83 7.51 -12.39
N ILE A 171 14.68 7.56 -11.36
CA ILE A 171 16.12 7.66 -11.53
C ILE A 171 16.63 6.34 -12.14
N LYS A 172 17.40 6.44 -13.22
CA LYS A 172 18.07 5.29 -13.80
C LYS A 172 19.33 4.98 -13.00
N ALA A 173 19.42 3.75 -12.47
CA ALA A 173 20.63 3.25 -11.82
C ALA A 173 20.92 1.83 -12.28
N SER A 174 22.19 1.42 -12.19
CA SER A 174 22.65 0.06 -12.45
C SER A 174 22.37 -0.85 -11.25
N SER A 175 22.68 -2.15 -11.39
CA SER A 175 22.49 -3.14 -10.33
C SER A 175 23.35 -2.89 -9.08
N ASP A 176 24.45 -2.18 -9.24
CA ASP A 176 25.37 -1.72 -8.18
C ASP A 176 25.01 -0.32 -7.64
N ALA A 177 23.78 0.13 -7.91
CA ALA A 177 23.23 1.42 -7.50
C ALA A 177 23.87 2.67 -8.14
N PHE A 178 24.82 2.53 -9.06
CA PHE A 178 25.49 3.66 -9.68
C PHE A 178 24.56 4.36 -10.70
N VAL A 179 24.52 5.70 -10.66
CA VAL A 179 23.76 6.50 -11.61
C VAL A 179 24.62 6.82 -12.85
N PRO A 180 24.27 6.31 -14.05
CA PRO A 180 25.09 6.50 -15.25
C PRO A 180 25.31 7.98 -15.58
N ASN A 181 26.52 8.30 -16.05
CA ASN A 181 26.93 9.66 -16.43
C ASN A 181 26.86 10.70 -15.30
N THR A 182 26.74 10.29 -14.07
CA THR A 182 26.71 11.18 -12.91
C THR A 182 27.73 10.68 -11.89
N PRO A 183 28.99 11.14 -11.96
CA PRO A 183 30.06 10.69 -11.06
C PRO A 183 29.69 10.87 -9.59
N HIS A 184 30.06 9.90 -8.77
CA HIS A 184 29.85 9.92 -7.31
C HIS A 184 28.40 9.92 -6.85
N VAL A 185 27.43 9.60 -7.72
CA VAL A 185 26.00 9.52 -7.38
C VAL A 185 25.51 8.09 -7.44
N PHE A 186 24.86 7.68 -6.35
CA PHE A 186 24.26 6.36 -6.20
C PHE A 186 22.77 6.53 -5.87
N ALA A 187 21.95 5.62 -6.38
CA ALA A 187 20.50 5.64 -6.15
C ALA A 187 19.94 4.23 -5.99
N GLY A 188 18.93 4.08 -5.13
CA GLY A 188 18.27 2.81 -4.86
C GLY A 188 16.87 3.00 -4.30
N GLY A 189 16.23 1.91 -3.92
CA GLY A 189 14.87 1.91 -3.38
C GLY A 189 13.84 2.42 -4.38
N ASP A 190 12.74 2.97 -3.88
CA ASP A 190 11.61 3.42 -4.69
C ASP A 190 12.01 4.48 -5.74
N ALA A 191 13.04 5.27 -5.48
CA ALA A 191 13.54 6.25 -6.45
C ALA A 191 13.95 5.62 -7.80
N VAL A 192 14.36 4.35 -7.78
CA VAL A 192 14.79 3.57 -8.94
C VAL A 192 13.72 2.56 -9.38
N THR A 193 13.14 1.83 -8.45
CA THR A 193 12.21 0.73 -8.76
C THR A 193 10.77 1.20 -8.95
N GLY A 194 10.38 2.30 -8.34
CA GLY A 194 8.99 2.66 -8.06
C GLY A 194 8.55 2.10 -6.71
N PRO A 195 7.30 2.35 -6.28
CA PRO A 195 6.78 1.87 -5.01
C PRO A 195 6.96 0.37 -4.86
N ALA A 196 7.62 -0.05 -3.77
CA ALA A 196 7.93 -1.44 -3.49
C ALA A 196 7.86 -1.72 -1.97
N THR A 197 8.50 -2.78 -1.51
CA THR A 197 8.52 -3.16 -0.09
C THR A 197 9.70 -2.55 0.64
N VAL A 198 9.55 -2.38 1.97
CA VAL A 198 10.64 -1.91 2.86
C VAL A 198 11.89 -2.78 2.74
N ILE A 199 11.71 -4.11 2.66
CA ILE A 199 12.82 -5.06 2.52
C ILE A 199 13.64 -4.78 1.25
N ARG A 200 12.99 -4.48 0.11
CA ARG A 200 13.67 -4.12 -1.13
C ARG A 200 14.41 -2.79 -1.02
N ALA A 201 13.83 -1.82 -0.33
CA ALA A 201 14.50 -0.53 -0.10
C ALA A 201 15.73 -0.69 0.79
N VAL A 202 15.65 -1.50 1.86
CA VAL A 202 16.79 -1.84 2.73
C VAL A 202 17.88 -2.58 1.94
N ALA A 203 17.53 -3.57 1.12
CA ALA A 203 18.48 -4.29 0.27
C ALA A 203 19.20 -3.34 -0.71
N ALA A 204 18.46 -2.45 -1.37
CA ALA A 204 19.05 -1.46 -2.26
C ALA A 204 19.96 -0.48 -1.52
N GLY A 205 19.62 -0.09 -0.29
CA GLY A 205 20.46 0.74 0.57
C GLY A 205 21.79 0.04 0.93
N LYS A 206 21.74 -1.24 1.25
CA LYS A 206 22.96 -2.04 1.51
C LYS A 206 23.86 -2.13 0.27
N VAL A 207 23.29 -2.36 -0.91
CA VAL A 207 24.04 -2.38 -2.18
C VAL A 207 24.67 -1.02 -2.42
N ALA A 208 23.92 0.07 -2.28
CA ALA A 208 24.46 1.41 -2.46
C ALA A 208 25.59 1.72 -1.48
N ALA A 209 25.42 1.38 -0.20
CA ALA A 209 26.45 1.61 0.83
C ALA A 209 27.77 0.86 0.53
N ALA A 210 27.67 -0.42 0.15
CA ALA A 210 28.86 -1.21 -0.19
C ALA A 210 29.59 -0.66 -1.42
N ASN A 211 28.84 -0.20 -2.43
CA ASN A 211 29.46 0.35 -3.64
C ASN A 211 30.00 1.78 -3.44
N ILE A 212 29.39 2.58 -2.55
CA ILE A 212 29.95 3.88 -2.12
C ILE A 212 31.27 3.65 -1.38
N ASP A 213 31.30 2.71 -0.46
CA ASP A 213 32.52 2.35 0.31
C ASP A 213 33.66 1.94 -0.62
N ALA A 214 33.38 1.02 -1.54
CA ALA A 214 34.37 0.59 -2.56
C ALA A 214 34.80 1.74 -3.47
N HIS A 215 33.87 2.62 -3.88
CA HIS A 215 34.18 3.79 -4.73
C HIS A 215 35.09 4.80 -4.04
N LEU A 216 34.98 4.92 -2.73
CA LEU A 216 35.89 5.76 -1.90
C LEU A 216 37.23 5.10 -1.60
N GLY A 217 37.49 3.88 -2.07
CA GLY A 217 38.72 3.13 -1.86
C GLY A 217 38.77 2.35 -0.56
N PHE A 218 37.63 2.21 0.13
CA PHE A 218 37.49 1.39 1.31
C PHE A 218 36.90 0.01 0.93
N HIS A 219 37.01 -0.94 1.84
CA HIS A 219 36.42 -2.27 1.67
C HIS A 219 35.97 -2.80 3.04
N HIS A 220 35.11 -2.00 3.70
CA HIS A 220 34.58 -2.40 5.00
C HIS A 220 33.59 -3.56 4.82
N VAL A 221 33.69 -4.55 5.66
CA VAL A 221 32.73 -5.66 5.74
C VAL A 221 31.78 -5.36 6.91
N ILE A 222 30.51 -5.25 6.62
CA ILE A 222 29.50 -5.16 7.67
C ILE A 222 29.38 -6.55 8.29
N GLN A 223 29.88 -6.71 9.48
CA GLN A 223 29.77 -7.93 10.28
C GLN A 223 28.63 -7.74 11.31
N SER A 224 27.91 -8.82 11.57
CA SER A 224 26.95 -8.86 12.67
C SER A 224 27.60 -9.63 13.81
N ASP A 225 27.70 -9.00 14.97
CA ASP A 225 28.19 -9.65 16.20
C ASP A 225 27.15 -10.55 16.85
N VAL A 226 25.98 -10.67 16.21
CA VAL A 226 24.89 -11.53 16.68
C VAL A 226 25.18 -12.97 16.27
N GLU A 227 25.51 -13.80 17.23
CA GLU A 227 25.57 -15.24 17.04
C GLU A 227 24.15 -15.80 16.91
N ILE A 228 23.82 -16.38 15.76
CA ILE A 228 22.56 -17.07 15.55
C ILE A 228 22.74 -18.52 15.96
N PRO A 229 22.17 -18.97 17.09
CA PRO A 229 22.38 -20.34 17.56
C PRO A 229 21.82 -21.36 16.56
N ALA A 230 22.47 -22.50 16.47
CA ALA A 230 22.01 -23.60 15.62
C ALA A 230 20.59 -24.05 16.02
N PRO A 231 19.74 -24.40 15.07
CA PRO A 231 18.38 -24.82 15.38
C PRO A 231 18.34 -26.19 16.04
N HIS A 232 17.50 -26.35 17.03
CA HIS A 232 17.18 -27.65 17.65
C HIS A 232 15.85 -28.13 17.06
N LEU A 233 15.91 -29.02 16.06
CA LEU A 233 14.73 -29.48 15.32
C LEU A 233 14.18 -30.83 15.82
N THR A 234 14.78 -31.39 16.88
CA THR A 234 14.34 -32.65 17.49
C THR A 234 13.28 -32.41 18.55
N ASN A 235 12.28 -33.29 18.56
CA ASN A 235 11.19 -33.25 19.57
C ASN A 235 10.36 -31.97 19.58
N LEU A 236 10.16 -31.34 18.44
CA LEU A 236 9.25 -30.20 18.33
C LEU A 236 7.81 -30.65 18.62
N PRO A 237 7.05 -29.91 19.45
CA PRO A 237 5.67 -30.25 19.75
C PRO A 237 4.81 -30.08 18.51
N ALA A 238 3.91 -31.01 18.27
CA ALA A 238 2.88 -30.87 17.23
C ALA A 238 1.82 -29.87 17.74
N CYS A 239 1.90 -28.63 17.32
CA CYS A 239 0.92 -27.59 17.66
C CYS A 239 0.49 -26.80 16.42
N GLY A 240 -0.73 -26.24 16.46
CA GLY A 240 -1.24 -25.37 15.42
C GLY A 240 -0.60 -23.97 15.44
N ARG A 241 -0.87 -23.22 14.39
CA ARG A 241 -0.52 -21.79 14.32
C ARG A 241 -1.37 -21.02 15.32
N ILE A 242 -0.78 -20.01 15.96
CA ILE A 242 -1.52 -19.05 16.77
C ILE A 242 -2.18 -18.04 15.83
N GLU A 243 -3.48 -17.86 16.02
CA GLU A 243 -4.25 -16.80 15.35
C GLU A 243 -4.30 -15.58 16.27
N LEU A 244 -3.92 -14.43 15.73
CA LEU A 244 -3.99 -13.18 16.47
C LEU A 244 -5.44 -12.77 16.65
N HIS A 245 -5.79 -12.35 17.86
CA HIS A 245 -7.11 -11.83 18.17
C HIS A 245 -7.20 -10.35 17.76
N ASN A 246 -8.26 -10.01 17.06
CA ASN A 246 -8.63 -8.62 16.80
C ASN A 246 -9.61 -8.14 17.86
N ARG A 247 -9.56 -6.83 18.18
CA ARG A 247 -10.63 -6.20 18.96
C ARG A 247 -11.96 -6.33 18.21
N PRO A 248 -13.08 -6.46 18.93
CA PRO A 248 -14.41 -6.43 18.31
C PRO A 248 -14.58 -5.19 17.43
N PHE A 249 -15.22 -5.37 16.29
CA PHE A 249 -15.42 -4.28 15.32
C PHE A 249 -16.11 -3.05 15.96
N GLU A 250 -17.11 -3.29 16.79
CA GLU A 250 -17.88 -2.24 17.47
C GLU A 250 -16.99 -1.36 18.38
N GLU A 251 -15.89 -1.90 18.87
CA GLU A 251 -14.92 -1.17 19.69
C GLU A 251 -13.89 -0.40 18.86
N CYS A 252 -13.78 -0.69 17.57
CA CYS A 252 -12.83 -0.04 16.67
C CYS A 252 -13.39 1.26 16.06
N VAL A 253 -14.70 1.41 16.03
CA VAL A 253 -15.36 2.59 15.46
C VAL A 253 -15.05 3.84 16.30
N GLY A 254 -14.65 4.92 15.64
CA GLY A 254 -14.45 6.22 16.28
C GLY A 254 -13.14 6.38 17.05
N ASN A 255 -12.20 5.43 16.98
CA ASN A 255 -10.89 5.54 17.60
C ASN A 255 -9.79 4.88 16.77
N PHE A 256 -8.52 5.19 17.11
CA PHE A 256 -7.33 4.64 16.47
C PHE A 256 -6.50 3.77 17.43
N GLU A 257 -7.14 3.19 18.43
CA GLU A 257 -6.47 2.23 19.29
C GLU A 257 -6.08 0.97 18.52
N LEU A 258 -5.10 0.22 19.06
CA LEU A 258 -4.57 -0.97 18.42
C LEU A 258 -5.70 -2.00 18.21
N VAL A 259 -5.86 -2.47 16.97
CA VAL A 259 -6.89 -3.45 16.58
C VAL A 259 -6.41 -4.87 16.80
N LYS A 260 -5.20 -5.18 16.32
CA LYS A 260 -4.61 -6.52 16.51
C LYS A 260 -4.04 -6.60 17.91
N CYS A 261 -4.64 -7.47 18.73
CA CYS A 261 -4.11 -7.79 20.04
C CYS A 261 -2.80 -8.57 19.89
N GLY A 262 -1.83 -8.29 20.76
CA GLY A 262 -0.58 -9.04 20.78
C GLY A 262 -0.80 -10.48 21.24
N MET A 263 0.22 -11.31 21.11
CA MET A 263 0.26 -12.64 21.68
C MET A 263 0.54 -12.58 23.19
N THR A 264 -0.05 -13.48 23.94
CA THR A 264 0.37 -13.78 25.31
C THR A 264 1.73 -14.47 25.30
N GLU A 265 2.42 -14.49 26.43
CA GLU A 265 3.72 -15.18 26.54
C GLU A 265 3.60 -16.68 26.18
N GLN A 266 2.51 -17.34 26.55
CA GLN A 266 2.27 -18.74 26.21
C GLN A 266 2.09 -18.94 24.69
N GLU A 267 1.35 -18.05 24.04
CA GLU A 267 1.16 -18.07 22.59
C GLU A 267 2.47 -17.81 21.84
N VAL A 268 3.30 -16.87 22.31
CA VAL A 268 4.64 -16.64 21.76
C VAL A 268 5.51 -17.90 21.92
N GLN A 269 5.50 -18.55 23.06
CA GLN A 269 6.24 -19.80 23.28
C GLN A 269 5.75 -20.91 22.36
N GLN A 270 4.44 -21.06 22.18
CA GLN A 270 3.86 -22.03 21.25
C GLN A 270 4.28 -21.72 19.81
N GLU A 271 4.13 -20.49 19.34
CA GLU A 271 4.45 -20.13 17.96
C GLU A 271 5.96 -20.24 17.67
N THR A 272 6.81 -19.86 18.61
CA THR A 272 8.26 -20.00 18.45
C THR A 272 8.73 -21.46 18.52
N SER A 273 8.04 -22.32 19.30
CA SER A 273 8.40 -23.74 19.43
C SER A 273 8.24 -24.52 18.13
N ARG A 274 7.37 -24.07 17.21
CA ARG A 274 7.16 -24.71 15.92
C ARG A 274 8.06 -24.17 14.79
N CYS A 275 8.92 -23.19 15.09
CA CYS A 275 9.80 -22.58 14.11
C CYS A 275 10.88 -23.55 13.62
N LEU A 276 10.91 -23.81 12.31
CA LEU A 276 11.90 -24.70 11.69
C LEU A 276 13.25 -24.03 11.40
N ARG A 277 13.40 -22.73 11.73
CA ARG A 277 14.64 -21.98 11.51
C ARG A 277 15.16 -22.11 10.07
N CYS A 278 14.26 -21.92 9.09
CA CYS A 278 14.58 -22.00 7.66
C CYS A 278 15.70 -21.01 7.25
N ASP A 279 15.83 -19.89 7.96
CA ASP A 279 16.92 -18.92 7.82
C ASP A 279 18.32 -19.55 7.97
N HIS A 280 18.47 -20.49 8.90
CA HIS A 280 19.75 -21.17 9.16
C HIS A 280 20.18 -22.08 7.99
N PHE A 281 19.24 -22.64 7.26
CA PHE A 281 19.51 -23.54 6.15
C PHE A 281 19.59 -22.84 4.78
N GLY A 282 19.57 -21.51 4.76
CA GLY A 282 19.57 -20.73 3.52
C GLY A 282 18.25 -20.76 2.72
N TYR A 283 17.21 -21.33 3.26
CA TYR A 283 15.86 -21.30 2.67
C TYR A 283 15.16 -19.99 3.00
N GLY A 284 15.43 -18.95 2.33
CA GLY A 284 14.83 -17.63 2.60
C GLY A 284 15.60 -16.52 1.90
N ILE A 285 16.61 -16.88 1.16
CA ILE A 285 17.33 -15.97 0.26
C ILE A 285 16.64 -16.09 -1.11
N PHE A 286 15.44 -15.49 -1.21
CA PHE A 286 14.73 -15.36 -2.47
C PHE A 286 14.52 -13.87 -2.80
#